data_5b5df507296524ad5d988e49495c60ec
#
_entry.id   5b5df507296524ad5d988e49495c60ec
#
_cell.length_a   1.000
_cell.length_b   1.000
_cell.length_c   1.000
_cell.angle_alpha   90.00
_cell.angle_beta   90.00
_cell.angle_gamma   90.00
#
_symmetry.space_group_name_H-M   'P 1'
#
loop_
_entity.id
_entity.type
_entity.pdbx_description
1 polymer ?
#
loop_
_entity_poly.entity_id
_entity_poly.type
_entity_poly.pdbx_seq_one_letter_code
_entity_poly.pdbx_strand_id
1 'polypeptide(L)'
;MFVEIARKFPKRPTPIGTLKGAVVLVLLLGTIAIAWYVTPRFISRGAGQAFTPTFSRSWYIESAASTASGDMQVLAQHDARWTVASQQCTGNSFASFILLDFGEPHTNGATYGTYTVNTNNFWSDANIAGAAQQYIMTWHATTSACRLKLAIGLSNHHECAYDGGSCSIQQAGSLWAQTVNDLNAWTQRQHYGTQIAVWGAFDAETTWDGADKTRQFVDGFNANDTSKVPLVDFGDMRDGAPLVDPDTGLAERTWTDADRYYVAWQAKYDVALPEIYDQFDLQVWTRLQQSYPNLNFLGIMTEACSPGGTLPTTDPRVSCGSAYNGYGFDPSTALSLLKQNIQQQNPLYYVTSMPVPF
;
A
#
# COMPACT_ATOMS: atom_id res chain seq x y z
N MET A 1 -61.95 -29.11 -4.18
CA MET A 1 -63.03 -28.16 -3.83
C MET A 1 -62.34 -26.96 -3.20
N PHE A 2 -61.96 -25.98 -4.03
CA PHE A 2 -61.26 -24.76 -3.62
C PHE A 2 -62.30 -23.65 -3.44
N VAL A 3 -62.27 -22.97 -2.32
CA VAL A 3 -63.09 -21.77 -2.07
C VAL A 3 -62.16 -20.57 -2.04
N GLU A 4 -62.31 -19.72 -3.05
CA GLU A 4 -61.59 -18.47 -3.25
C GLU A 4 -62.34 -17.36 -2.49
N ILE A 5 -61.70 -16.73 -1.53
CA ILE A 5 -62.29 -15.57 -0.79
C ILE A 5 -61.55 -14.30 -1.23
N ALA A 6 -62.15 -13.58 -2.15
CA ALA A 6 -61.69 -12.26 -2.54
C ALA A 6 -62.10 -11.22 -1.47
N ARG A 7 -61.11 -10.58 -0.81
CA ARG A 7 -61.36 -9.41 0.06
C ARG A 7 -61.16 -8.13 -0.73
N LYS A 8 -62.22 -7.39 -0.94
CA LYS A 8 -62.23 -6.00 -1.44
C LYS A 8 -61.73 -5.05 -0.36
N PHE A 9 -60.71 -4.25 -0.70
CA PHE A 9 -60.29 -3.11 0.11
C PHE A 9 -60.96 -1.82 -0.36
N PRO A 10 -61.42 -0.94 0.56
CA PRO A 10 -62.01 0.35 0.18
C PRO A 10 -60.91 1.37 -0.18
N LYS A 11 -61.20 2.13 -1.25
CA LYS A 11 -60.40 3.29 -1.70
C LYS A 11 -60.54 4.43 -0.68
N ARG A 12 -59.43 4.97 -0.18
CA ARG A 12 -59.38 6.25 0.55
C ARG A 12 -59.13 7.39 -0.44
N PRO A 13 -59.72 8.56 -0.22
CA PRO A 13 -59.50 9.73 -1.07
C PRO A 13 -58.21 10.43 -0.73
N THR A 14 -57.52 10.90 -1.75
CA THR A 14 -56.33 11.73 -1.70
C THR A 14 -56.70 13.18 -1.39
N PRO A 15 -56.03 13.87 -0.45
CA PRO A 15 -56.03 15.31 -0.40
C PRO A 15 -54.90 15.87 -1.29
N ILE A 16 -55.29 16.64 -2.29
CA ILE A 16 -54.40 17.51 -3.04
C ILE A 16 -54.15 18.75 -2.19
N GLY A 17 -52.92 19.06 -1.88
CA GLY A 17 -52.63 20.31 -1.16
C GLY A 17 -51.16 20.56 -1.01
N THR A 18 -50.60 21.33 -1.92
CA THR A 18 -49.51 22.31 -1.76
C THR A 18 -48.35 21.98 -0.82
N LEU A 19 -47.30 21.39 -1.38
CA LEU A 19 -45.96 21.44 -0.79
C LEU A 19 -44.87 21.50 -1.89
N LYS A 20 -44.89 22.51 -2.75
CA LYS A 20 -43.89 22.68 -3.82
C LYS A 20 -42.78 23.67 -3.50
N GLY A 21 -42.75 24.27 -2.29
CA GLY A 21 -41.77 25.32 -1.95
C GLY A 21 -40.65 24.92 -1.00
N ALA A 22 -40.81 23.88 -0.19
CA ALA A 22 -39.84 23.57 0.87
C ALA A 22 -38.75 22.54 0.48
N VAL A 23 -39.01 21.73 -0.57
CA VAL A 23 -38.09 20.63 -0.94
C VAL A 23 -36.89 21.14 -1.74
N VAL A 24 -37.00 22.25 -2.46
CA VAL A 24 -35.90 22.79 -3.29
C VAL A 24 -34.82 23.45 -2.44
N LEU A 25 -35.17 24.05 -1.28
CA LEU A 25 -34.19 24.74 -0.44
C LEU A 25 -33.31 23.75 0.39
N VAL A 26 -33.86 22.59 0.77
CA VAL A 26 -33.12 21.56 1.52
C VAL A 26 -32.15 20.80 0.63
N LEU A 27 -32.48 20.62 -0.65
CA LEU A 27 -31.57 19.96 -1.61
C LEU A 27 -30.40 20.86 -2.01
N LEU A 28 -30.58 22.19 -2.06
CA LEU A 28 -29.50 23.14 -2.37
C LEU A 28 -28.52 23.33 -1.19
N LEU A 29 -28.98 23.23 0.04
CA LEU A 29 -28.10 23.29 1.22
C LEU A 29 -27.39 21.95 1.48
N GLY A 30 -27.99 20.83 1.10
CA GLY A 30 -27.37 19.49 1.21
C GLY A 30 -26.19 19.29 0.22
N THR A 31 -26.28 19.86 -0.98
CA THR A 31 -25.22 19.75 -1.99
C THR A 31 -23.98 20.62 -1.69
N ILE A 32 -24.14 21.71 -0.95
CA ILE A 32 -23.01 22.56 -0.53
C ILE A 32 -22.24 21.92 0.64
N ALA A 33 -22.92 21.17 1.54
CA ALA A 33 -22.26 20.53 2.66
C ALA A 33 -21.46 19.26 2.27
N ILE A 34 -21.86 18.57 1.20
CA ILE A 34 -21.15 17.36 0.73
C ILE A 34 -19.87 17.73 -0.05
N ALA A 35 -19.82 18.89 -0.70
CA ALA A 35 -18.66 19.33 -1.44
C ALA A 35 -17.45 19.70 -0.55
N TRP A 36 -17.64 19.87 0.76
CA TRP A 36 -16.58 20.22 1.71
C TRP A 36 -15.93 19.02 2.41
N TYR A 37 -16.48 17.80 2.26
CA TYR A 37 -16.00 16.62 2.98
C TYR A 37 -15.11 15.67 2.17
N VAL A 38 -14.91 15.91 0.88
CA VAL A 38 -14.16 15.02 -0.03
C VAL A 38 -13.05 15.73 -0.79
N THR A 39 -12.51 16.80 -0.28
CA THR A 39 -11.24 17.29 -0.83
C THR A 39 -10.10 16.69 -0.01
N PRO A 40 -9.32 15.75 -0.56
CA PRO A 40 -8.04 15.41 0.04
C PRO A 40 -7.24 16.71 0.12
N ARG A 41 -6.82 17.11 1.31
CA ARG A 41 -5.91 18.23 1.51
C ARG A 41 -4.54 17.89 0.94
N PHE A 42 -4.44 17.74 -0.35
CA PHE A 42 -3.17 17.89 -1.03
C PHE A 42 -2.86 19.38 -1.08
N ILE A 43 -1.82 19.79 -0.40
CA ILE A 43 -1.33 21.16 -0.39
C ILE A 43 -1.07 21.54 -1.85
N SER A 44 -1.93 22.39 -2.42
CA SER A 44 -1.68 22.98 -3.74
C SER A 44 -0.43 23.85 -3.64
N ARG A 45 0.65 23.42 -4.22
CA ARG A 45 1.86 24.24 -4.39
C ARG A 45 1.72 25.04 -5.68
N GLY A 46 2.11 26.30 -5.59
CA GLY A 46 2.10 27.23 -6.72
C GLY A 46 2.81 26.66 -7.95
N ALA A 47 2.25 26.94 -9.11
CA ALA A 47 2.81 26.56 -10.41
C ALA A 47 4.23 27.15 -10.56
N GLY A 48 5.22 26.31 -10.79
CA GLY A 48 6.50 26.79 -11.29
C GLY A 48 7.76 25.98 -11.07
N GLN A 49 7.80 25.02 -10.15
CA GLN A 49 8.99 24.16 -10.04
C GLN A 49 8.72 22.78 -10.62
N ALA A 50 9.56 22.39 -11.60
CA ALA A 50 9.57 21.02 -12.07
C ALA A 50 9.87 20.08 -10.89
N PHE A 51 8.89 19.24 -10.54
CA PHE A 51 9.04 18.32 -9.45
C PHE A 51 9.87 17.12 -9.93
N THR A 52 10.98 16.87 -9.26
CA THR A 52 11.78 15.66 -9.48
C THR A 52 11.40 14.64 -8.41
N PRO A 53 10.91 13.46 -8.80
CA PRO A 53 10.60 12.41 -7.85
C PRO A 53 11.83 12.02 -7.03
N THR A 54 11.62 11.72 -5.77
CA THR A 54 12.67 11.21 -4.88
C THR A 54 12.87 9.73 -5.17
N PHE A 55 14.11 9.33 -5.41
CA PHE A 55 14.44 7.92 -5.54
C PHE A 55 14.34 7.26 -4.16
N SER A 56 13.78 6.06 -4.10
CA SER A 56 13.47 5.28 -2.88
C SER A 56 13.90 3.85 -3.01
N ARG A 57 13.76 3.09 -1.93
CA ARG A 57 14.10 1.66 -1.87
C ARG A 57 13.01 0.86 -1.20
N SER A 58 12.90 -0.38 -1.62
CA SER A 58 12.09 -1.42 -0.98
C SER A 58 13.00 -2.64 -0.71
N TRP A 59 12.66 -3.38 0.33
CA TRP A 59 13.44 -4.53 0.76
C TRP A 59 12.53 -5.67 1.14
N TYR A 60 12.74 -6.85 0.59
CA TYR A 60 12.22 -8.09 1.15
C TYR A 60 13.06 -8.48 2.36
N ILE A 61 12.43 -8.67 3.51
CA ILE A 61 13.10 -9.05 4.75
C ILE A 61 13.02 -10.56 4.90
N GLU A 62 14.11 -11.23 4.57
CA GLU A 62 14.20 -12.68 4.55
C GLU A 62 14.99 -13.28 5.71
N SER A 63 15.65 -12.44 6.50
CA SER A 63 16.42 -12.87 7.65
C SER A 63 15.53 -13.43 8.76
N ALA A 64 16.10 -14.26 9.63
CA ALA A 64 15.36 -14.74 10.79
C ALA A 64 15.13 -13.62 11.82
N ALA A 65 13.98 -13.63 12.49
CA ALA A 65 13.65 -12.65 13.53
C ALA A 65 14.70 -12.56 14.66
N SER A 66 15.44 -13.63 14.91
CA SER A 66 16.51 -13.67 15.90
C SER A 66 17.73 -12.81 15.54
N THR A 67 17.98 -12.54 14.27
CA THR A 67 19.08 -11.71 13.76
C THR A 67 18.65 -10.29 13.43
N ALA A 68 17.37 -10.03 13.46
CA ALA A 68 16.71 -8.80 13.00
C ALA A 68 17.36 -7.51 13.50
N SER A 69 17.74 -7.45 14.77
CA SER A 69 18.29 -6.21 15.35
C SER A 69 19.57 -5.76 14.64
N GLY A 70 20.49 -6.69 14.36
CA GLY A 70 21.73 -6.39 13.64
C GLY A 70 21.48 -6.01 12.19
N ASP A 71 20.62 -6.77 11.53
CA ASP A 71 20.29 -6.58 10.12
C ASP A 71 19.59 -5.23 9.88
N MET A 72 18.61 -4.88 10.71
CA MET A 72 17.91 -3.60 10.62
C MET A 72 18.83 -2.42 10.88
N GLN A 73 19.83 -2.54 11.76
CA GLN A 73 20.84 -1.50 11.98
C GLN A 73 21.68 -1.27 10.73
N VAL A 74 22.18 -2.35 10.13
CA VAL A 74 23.00 -2.26 8.91
C VAL A 74 22.20 -1.66 7.78
N LEU A 75 20.98 -2.12 7.57
CA LEU A 75 20.09 -1.64 6.51
C LEU A 75 19.76 -0.15 6.70
N ALA A 76 19.34 0.25 7.89
CA ALA A 76 19.01 1.64 8.19
C ALA A 76 20.21 2.58 8.03
N GLN A 77 21.41 2.17 8.45
CA GLN A 77 22.63 2.97 8.25
C GLN A 77 22.95 3.13 6.76
N HIS A 78 22.81 2.05 6.00
CA HIS A 78 23.01 2.06 4.56
C HIS A 78 22.07 3.05 3.88
N ASP A 79 20.75 2.91 4.13
CA ASP A 79 19.74 3.74 3.49
C ASP A 79 19.82 5.20 3.90
N ALA A 80 20.10 5.48 5.19
CA ALA A 80 20.29 6.83 5.68
C ALA A 80 21.51 7.52 5.03
N ARG A 81 22.65 6.82 4.95
CA ARG A 81 23.87 7.32 4.29
C ARG A 81 23.64 7.56 2.79
N TRP A 82 22.97 6.63 2.14
CA TRP A 82 22.62 6.77 0.73
C TRP A 82 21.71 7.99 0.49
N THR A 83 20.68 8.18 1.33
CA THR A 83 19.76 9.32 1.25
C THR A 83 20.51 10.64 1.41
N VAL A 84 21.45 10.73 2.35
CA VAL A 84 22.30 11.92 2.53
C VAL A 84 23.20 12.14 1.31
N ALA A 85 23.87 11.10 0.84
CA ALA A 85 24.80 11.18 -0.29
C ALA A 85 24.12 11.59 -1.60
N SER A 86 22.87 11.15 -1.81
CA SER A 86 22.06 11.53 -2.97
C SER A 86 21.43 12.93 -2.86
N GLN A 87 21.75 13.69 -1.82
CA GLN A 87 21.24 15.05 -1.55
C GLN A 87 19.71 15.14 -1.44
N GLN A 88 19.05 14.03 -1.13
CA GLN A 88 17.58 13.97 -1.02
C GLN A 88 17.05 14.62 0.27
N CYS A 89 17.94 15.02 1.18
CA CYS A 89 17.61 15.71 2.43
C CYS A 89 17.55 17.23 2.29
N THR A 90 17.87 17.79 1.14
CA THR A 90 17.91 19.23 0.93
C THR A 90 16.51 19.80 0.71
N GLY A 91 15.96 20.39 1.74
CA GLY A 91 14.65 21.06 1.73
C GLY A 91 13.63 20.41 2.67
N ASN A 92 12.93 21.24 3.43
CA ASN A 92 11.93 20.83 4.43
C ASN A 92 10.68 20.12 3.87
N SER A 93 10.67 19.78 2.59
CA SER A 93 9.45 19.39 1.91
C SER A 93 9.31 17.91 1.57
N PHE A 94 10.39 17.13 1.60
CA PHE A 94 10.34 15.72 1.24
C PHE A 94 10.92 14.83 2.32
N ALA A 95 10.21 13.72 2.56
CA ALA A 95 10.74 12.60 3.31
C ALA A 95 11.23 11.55 2.30
N SER A 96 12.33 10.88 2.61
CA SER A 96 12.67 9.64 1.93
C SER A 96 11.58 8.61 2.20
N PHE A 97 11.28 7.78 1.21
CA PHE A 97 10.37 6.67 1.35
C PHE A 97 11.17 5.37 1.34
N ILE A 98 10.99 4.56 2.35
CA ILE A 98 11.59 3.23 2.44
C ILE A 98 10.47 2.24 2.75
N LEU A 99 10.44 1.12 2.04
CA LEU A 99 9.49 0.05 2.24
C LEU A 99 10.25 -1.21 2.71
N LEU A 100 9.77 -1.81 3.78
CA LEU A 100 10.24 -3.09 4.29
C LEU A 100 9.10 -4.08 4.18
N ASP A 101 9.22 -5.08 3.32
CA ASP A 101 8.26 -6.16 3.16
C ASP A 101 8.68 -7.37 4.01
N PHE A 102 7.78 -7.80 4.89
CA PHE A 102 8.01 -8.90 5.83
C PHE A 102 7.34 -10.22 5.38
N GLY A 103 6.77 -10.26 4.19
CA GLY A 103 6.18 -11.47 3.61
C GLY A 103 4.67 -11.57 3.80
N GLU A 104 4.17 -12.79 3.95
CA GLU A 104 2.75 -13.12 3.87
C GLU A 104 2.11 -13.29 5.25
N PRO A 105 0.86 -12.82 5.49
CA PRO A 105 0.20 -12.90 6.78
C PRO A 105 -0.20 -14.33 7.14
N HIS A 106 0.22 -14.77 8.31
CA HIS A 106 -0.01 -16.10 8.85
C HIS A 106 -0.12 -16.10 10.37
N THR A 107 -0.42 -17.27 10.94
CA THR A 107 -0.35 -17.51 12.35
C THR A 107 0.66 -18.63 12.69
N ASN A 108 1.32 -18.49 13.83
CA ASN A 108 2.04 -19.59 14.46
C ASN A 108 1.39 -19.90 15.81
N GLY A 109 0.54 -20.91 15.83
CA GLY A 109 -0.40 -21.17 16.89
C GLY A 109 -1.43 -20.05 17.03
N ALA A 110 -1.46 -19.36 18.19
CA ALA A 110 -2.35 -18.20 18.41
C ALA A 110 -1.70 -16.85 18.10
N THR A 111 -0.45 -16.84 17.64
CA THR A 111 0.31 -15.61 17.38
C THR A 111 0.20 -15.23 15.92
N TYR A 112 -0.30 -14.04 15.65
CA TYR A 112 -0.31 -13.46 14.30
C TYR A 112 1.06 -12.89 13.95
N GLY A 113 1.33 -12.86 12.64
CA GLY A 113 2.56 -12.37 12.06
C GLY A 113 2.65 -12.70 10.60
N THR A 114 3.88 -12.87 10.10
CA THR A 114 4.14 -13.17 8.69
C THR A 114 5.11 -14.34 8.56
N TYR A 115 5.02 -15.05 7.43
CA TYR A 115 6.12 -15.86 6.92
C TYR A 115 6.82 -15.11 5.79
N THR A 116 8.15 -15.11 5.82
CA THR A 116 8.96 -14.55 4.73
C THR A 116 8.79 -15.37 3.47
N VAL A 117 8.71 -14.70 2.31
CA VAL A 117 8.34 -15.32 1.02
C VAL A 117 9.31 -16.44 0.60
N ASN A 118 10.63 -16.21 0.72
CA ASN A 118 11.62 -17.15 0.19
C ASN A 118 12.22 -18.09 1.25
N THR A 119 12.31 -17.66 2.51
CA THR A 119 13.02 -18.42 3.57
C THR A 119 12.09 -19.03 4.57
N ASN A 120 10.81 -18.72 4.51
CA ASN A 120 9.76 -19.30 5.38
C ASN A 120 10.03 -19.09 6.88
N ASN A 121 10.66 -17.95 7.22
CA ASN A 121 10.89 -17.55 8.60
C ASN A 121 9.65 -16.86 9.16
N PHE A 122 9.20 -17.29 10.34
CA PHE A 122 8.07 -16.63 10.99
C PHE A 122 8.52 -15.39 11.78
N TRP A 123 7.83 -14.29 11.51
CA TRP A 123 7.94 -13.04 12.25
C TRP A 123 6.59 -12.72 12.91
N SER A 124 6.53 -12.69 14.23
CA SER A 124 5.35 -12.16 14.90
C SER A 124 5.23 -10.65 14.70
N ASP A 125 4.01 -10.10 14.78
CA ASP A 125 3.80 -8.64 14.74
C ASP A 125 4.68 -7.88 15.73
N ALA A 126 4.92 -8.47 16.91
CA ALA A 126 5.83 -7.90 17.92
C ALA A 126 7.31 -7.91 17.46
N ASN A 127 7.75 -8.95 16.76
CA ASN A 127 9.10 -8.99 16.19
C ASN A 127 9.25 -7.94 15.08
N ILE A 128 8.26 -7.82 14.21
CA ILE A 128 8.23 -6.80 13.14
C ILE A 128 8.28 -5.40 13.74
N ALA A 129 7.45 -5.13 14.75
CA ALA A 129 7.48 -3.84 15.44
C ALA A 129 8.86 -3.54 16.04
N GLY A 130 9.51 -4.53 16.68
CA GLY A 130 10.86 -4.40 17.23
C GLY A 130 11.91 -4.11 16.13
N ALA A 131 11.84 -4.79 15.02
CA ALA A 131 12.70 -4.58 13.86
C ALA A 131 12.53 -3.16 13.27
N ALA A 132 11.29 -2.72 13.07
CA ALA A 132 10.98 -1.38 12.61
C ALA A 132 11.47 -0.30 13.59
N GLN A 133 11.32 -0.51 14.91
CA GLN A 133 11.87 0.39 15.93
C GLN A 133 13.39 0.47 15.82
N GLN A 134 14.08 -0.64 15.64
CA GLN A 134 15.53 -0.68 15.49
C GLN A 134 15.98 0.07 14.23
N TYR A 135 15.26 -0.11 13.11
CA TYR A 135 15.49 0.64 11.87
C TYR A 135 15.33 2.15 12.11
N ILE A 136 14.23 2.58 12.73
CA ILE A 136 13.90 3.98 13.02
C ILE A 136 14.95 4.61 13.92
N MET A 137 15.35 3.97 15.02
CA MET A 137 16.39 4.47 15.93
C MET A 137 17.71 4.69 15.20
N THR A 138 18.08 3.73 14.37
CA THR A 138 19.34 3.78 13.63
C THR A 138 19.32 4.84 12.54
N TRP A 139 18.21 4.98 11.83
CA TRP A 139 18.00 6.08 10.88
C TRP A 139 18.18 7.42 11.55
N HIS A 140 17.46 7.65 12.67
CA HIS A 140 17.51 8.89 13.42
C HIS A 140 18.92 9.22 13.90
N ALA A 141 19.64 8.23 14.43
CA ALA A 141 21.02 8.40 14.88
C ALA A 141 22.01 8.68 13.73
N THR A 142 21.73 8.15 12.53
CA THR A 142 22.58 8.34 11.36
C THR A 142 22.33 9.68 10.66
N THR A 143 21.07 10.12 10.61
CA THR A 143 20.71 11.40 10.00
C THR A 143 19.49 12.02 10.65
N SER A 144 19.69 13.06 11.44
CA SER A 144 18.60 13.85 12.03
C SER A 144 17.97 14.85 11.05
N ALA A 145 18.65 15.17 9.96
CA ALA A 145 18.20 16.15 8.97
C ALA A 145 17.23 15.55 7.92
N CYS A 146 17.30 14.24 7.67
CA CYS A 146 16.49 13.60 6.64
C CYS A 146 15.18 13.08 7.22
N ARG A 147 14.06 13.48 6.64
CA ARG A 147 12.76 12.92 7.00
C ARG A 147 12.56 11.55 6.36
N LEU A 148 11.85 10.68 7.06
CA LEU A 148 11.57 9.31 6.64
C LEU A 148 10.06 9.04 6.67
N LYS A 149 9.56 8.43 5.61
CA LYS A 149 8.33 7.64 5.59
C LYS A 149 8.74 6.19 5.50
N LEU A 150 8.62 5.47 6.59
CA LEU A 150 8.88 4.05 6.64
C LEU A 150 7.59 3.30 6.43
N ALA A 151 7.44 2.64 5.30
CA ALA A 151 6.33 1.72 5.06
C ALA A 151 6.75 0.32 5.52
N ILE A 152 5.95 -0.29 6.38
CA ILE A 152 6.07 -1.71 6.71
C ILE A 152 5.03 -2.46 5.92
N GLY A 153 5.46 -3.42 5.13
CA GLY A 153 4.67 -4.14 4.14
C GLY A 153 4.55 -5.62 4.44
N LEU A 154 3.55 -6.20 3.85
CA LEU A 154 3.33 -7.62 3.69
C LEU A 154 2.59 -7.86 2.37
N SER A 155 2.51 -9.11 1.92
CA SER A 155 1.92 -9.48 0.63
C SER A 155 0.60 -10.22 0.81
N ASN A 156 -0.18 -10.34 -0.28
CA ASN A 156 -1.35 -11.21 -0.31
C ASN A 156 -1.02 -12.64 -0.77
N HIS A 157 0.25 -13.01 -0.77
CA HIS A 157 0.65 -14.36 -1.16
C HIS A 157 0.17 -15.37 -0.12
N HIS A 158 -0.73 -16.28 -0.53
CA HIS A 158 -1.26 -17.34 0.35
C HIS A 158 -1.74 -16.88 1.73
N GLU A 159 -2.41 -15.72 1.79
CA GLU A 159 -2.91 -15.13 3.04
C GLU A 159 -3.66 -16.15 3.91
N CYS A 160 -3.13 -16.41 5.09
CA CYS A 160 -3.72 -17.36 6.05
C CYS A 160 -3.90 -18.79 5.51
N ALA A 161 -3.28 -19.14 4.39
CA ALA A 161 -3.33 -20.50 3.86
C ALA A 161 -2.59 -21.48 4.76
N TYR A 162 -3.02 -22.74 4.77
CA TYR A 162 -2.41 -23.82 5.56
C TYR A 162 -2.46 -23.65 7.09
N ASP A 163 -3.09 -22.60 7.62
CA ASP A 163 -3.18 -22.33 9.05
C ASP A 163 -4.31 -23.12 9.76
N GLY A 164 -4.95 -24.03 9.05
CA GLY A 164 -6.01 -24.89 9.60
C GLY A 164 -7.22 -24.11 10.13
N GLY A 165 -7.48 -22.92 9.57
CA GLY A 165 -8.58 -22.05 9.97
C GLY A 165 -8.33 -21.24 11.24
N SER A 166 -7.10 -21.21 11.76
CA SER A 166 -6.74 -20.40 12.93
C SER A 166 -6.49 -18.94 12.58
N CYS A 167 -6.19 -18.63 11.32
CA CYS A 167 -5.97 -17.30 10.80
C CYS A 167 -7.25 -16.71 10.20
N SER A 168 -7.51 -15.43 10.51
CA SER A 168 -8.55 -14.62 9.89
C SER A 168 -7.87 -13.46 9.15
N ILE A 169 -8.06 -13.38 7.84
CA ILE A 169 -7.47 -12.35 6.98
C ILE A 169 -7.89 -10.95 7.44
N GLN A 170 -9.17 -10.75 7.75
CA GLN A 170 -9.65 -9.46 8.26
C GLN A 170 -9.01 -9.11 9.61
N GLN A 171 -8.79 -10.11 10.48
CA GLN A 171 -8.10 -9.90 11.75
C GLN A 171 -6.62 -9.61 11.53
N ALA A 172 -5.96 -10.26 10.59
CA ALA A 172 -4.58 -9.96 10.21
C ALA A 172 -4.43 -8.49 9.78
N GLY A 173 -5.31 -8.00 8.90
CA GLY A 173 -5.35 -6.58 8.54
C GLY A 173 -5.56 -5.65 9.74
N SER A 174 -6.46 -6.02 10.66
CA SER A 174 -6.72 -5.23 11.87
C SER A 174 -5.50 -5.15 12.80
N LEU A 175 -4.78 -6.25 12.98
CA LEU A 175 -3.57 -6.31 13.81
C LEU A 175 -2.39 -5.59 13.13
N TRP A 176 -2.33 -5.66 11.78
CA TRP A 176 -1.36 -4.88 11.03
C TRP A 176 -1.55 -3.37 11.22
N ALA A 177 -2.80 -2.89 11.15
CA ALA A 177 -3.12 -1.50 11.47
C ALA A 177 -2.70 -1.13 12.91
N GLN A 178 -2.93 -2.02 13.88
CA GLN A 178 -2.50 -1.81 15.25
C GLN A 178 -0.99 -1.69 15.35
N THR A 179 -0.22 -2.55 14.67
CA THR A 179 1.24 -2.49 14.63
C THR A 179 1.73 -1.15 14.08
N VAL A 180 1.13 -0.66 13.00
CA VAL A 180 1.44 0.67 12.43
C VAL A 180 1.08 1.80 13.40
N ASN A 181 -0.10 1.74 14.03
CA ASN A 181 -0.53 2.72 15.04
C ASN A 181 0.43 2.78 16.23
N ASP A 182 0.81 1.61 16.75
CA ASP A 182 1.70 1.51 17.92
C ASP A 182 3.10 2.03 17.61
N LEU A 183 3.61 1.78 16.41
CA LEU A 183 4.87 2.34 15.92
C LEU A 183 4.80 3.87 15.80
N ASN A 184 3.73 4.43 15.25
CA ASN A 184 3.55 5.88 15.19
C ASN A 184 3.44 6.49 16.59
N ALA A 185 2.68 5.87 17.50
CA ALA A 185 2.60 6.31 18.90
C ALA A 185 3.97 6.22 19.60
N TRP A 186 4.75 5.17 19.30
CA TRP A 186 6.10 5.03 19.83
C TRP A 186 7.05 6.10 19.28
N THR A 187 7.04 6.41 17.98
CA THR A 187 7.85 7.51 17.40
C THR A 187 7.55 8.86 18.04
N GLN A 188 6.28 9.14 18.36
CA GLN A 188 5.88 10.34 19.06
C GLN A 188 6.47 10.37 20.49
N ARG A 189 6.41 9.26 21.25
CA ARG A 189 7.00 9.17 22.59
C ARG A 189 8.52 9.34 22.60
N GLN A 190 9.20 8.90 21.52
CA GLN A 190 10.64 9.08 21.34
C GLN A 190 11.03 10.45 20.79
N HIS A 191 10.07 11.33 20.54
CA HIS A 191 10.26 12.63 19.88
C HIS A 191 10.79 12.54 18.43
N TYR A 192 10.60 11.40 17.76
CA TYR A 192 10.96 11.20 16.36
C TYR A 192 9.85 11.58 15.37
N GLY A 193 8.62 11.79 15.85
CA GLY A 193 7.44 11.95 14.99
C GLY A 193 7.46 13.17 14.07
N THR A 194 8.33 14.17 14.30
CA THR A 194 8.53 15.29 13.36
C THR A 194 9.43 14.89 12.18
N GLN A 195 10.24 13.86 12.36
CA GLN A 195 11.18 13.35 11.37
C GLN A 195 10.66 12.11 10.67
N ILE A 196 10.00 11.20 11.41
CA ILE A 196 9.66 9.86 10.95
C ILE A 196 8.17 9.62 11.09
N ALA A 197 7.55 9.14 9.99
CA ALA A 197 6.19 8.62 9.97
C ALA A 197 6.23 7.16 9.50
N VAL A 198 5.44 6.31 10.17
CA VAL A 198 5.29 4.91 9.78
C VAL A 198 3.97 4.74 9.02
N TRP A 199 4.03 4.09 7.86
CA TRP A 199 2.89 3.77 7.01
C TRP A 199 2.70 2.26 6.95
N GLY A 200 1.48 1.82 6.65
CA GLY A 200 1.24 0.45 6.22
C GLY A 200 1.57 0.29 4.75
N ALA A 201 1.90 -0.93 4.32
CA ALA A 201 2.03 -1.27 2.92
C ALA A 201 1.51 -2.69 2.67
N PHE A 202 1.09 -2.94 1.43
CA PHE A 202 0.49 -4.19 1.04
C PHE A 202 0.83 -4.51 -0.41
N ASP A 203 1.46 -5.63 -0.64
CA ASP A 203 1.79 -6.15 -1.97
C ASP A 203 0.60 -6.97 -2.46
N ALA A 204 -0.33 -6.28 -3.13
CA ALA A 204 -1.56 -6.91 -3.58
C ALA A 204 -1.42 -7.39 -5.02
N GLU A 205 -1.07 -8.65 -5.18
CA GLU A 205 -1.00 -9.26 -6.50
C GLU A 205 -2.25 -10.09 -6.86
N THR A 206 -2.74 -9.86 -8.05
CA THR A 206 -3.94 -10.55 -8.55
C THR A 206 -3.68 -12.00 -8.91
N THR A 207 -2.43 -12.42 -8.92
CA THR A 207 -1.97 -13.76 -9.23
C THR A 207 -1.72 -14.63 -7.99
N TRP A 208 -1.76 -14.04 -6.80
CA TRP A 208 -1.45 -14.73 -5.55
C TRP A 208 -2.69 -15.14 -4.78
N ASP A 209 -3.61 -14.22 -4.56
CA ASP A 209 -4.84 -14.51 -3.83
C ASP A 209 -6.06 -13.84 -4.45
N GLY A 210 -7.26 -14.34 -4.11
CA GLY A 210 -8.52 -13.84 -4.65
C GLY A 210 -8.89 -12.46 -4.12
N ALA A 211 -9.59 -11.69 -4.94
CA ALA A 211 -9.98 -10.33 -4.61
C ALA A 211 -10.75 -10.20 -3.29
N ASP A 212 -11.57 -11.19 -2.92
CA ASP A 212 -12.38 -11.14 -1.69
C ASP A 212 -11.52 -11.27 -0.43
N LYS A 213 -10.46 -12.07 -0.46
CA LYS A 213 -9.51 -12.21 0.64
C LYS A 213 -8.71 -10.92 0.82
N THR A 214 -8.09 -10.45 -0.26
CA THR A 214 -7.31 -9.21 -0.25
C THR A 214 -8.13 -8.02 0.26
N ARG A 215 -9.40 -7.91 -0.16
CA ARG A 215 -10.31 -6.86 0.35
C ARG A 215 -10.60 -7.00 1.84
N GLN A 216 -10.75 -8.22 2.35
CA GLN A 216 -10.93 -8.44 3.80
C GLN A 216 -9.74 -7.93 4.62
N PHE A 217 -8.51 -8.13 4.12
CA PHE A 217 -7.32 -7.57 4.76
C PHE A 217 -7.38 -6.03 4.78
N VAL A 218 -7.59 -5.42 3.62
CA VAL A 218 -7.68 -3.96 3.46
C VAL A 218 -8.79 -3.37 4.34
N ASP A 219 -9.97 -4.02 4.39
CA ASP A 219 -11.09 -3.61 5.24
C ASP A 219 -10.73 -3.69 6.73
N GLY A 220 -10.04 -4.76 7.13
CA GLY A 220 -9.54 -4.94 8.50
C GLY A 220 -8.56 -3.85 8.89
N PHE A 221 -7.59 -3.55 8.04
CA PHE A 221 -6.64 -2.46 8.24
C PHE A 221 -7.36 -1.12 8.38
N ASN A 222 -8.17 -0.76 7.41
CA ASN A 222 -8.84 0.53 7.36
C ASN A 222 -9.86 0.76 8.49
N ALA A 223 -10.47 -0.30 9.00
CA ALA A 223 -11.37 -0.22 10.16
C ALA A 223 -10.61 0.12 11.45
N ASN A 224 -9.35 -0.29 11.58
CA ASN A 224 -8.55 -0.19 12.80
C ASN A 224 -7.42 0.84 12.73
N ASP A 225 -7.12 1.42 11.56
CA ASP A 225 -6.15 2.50 11.45
C ASP A 225 -6.66 3.77 12.13
N THR A 226 -6.10 4.06 13.31
CA THR A 226 -6.37 5.28 14.10
C THR A 226 -5.37 6.40 13.80
N SER A 227 -4.22 6.07 13.27
CA SER A 227 -3.17 7.02 12.86
C SER A 227 -3.53 7.77 11.58
N LYS A 228 -4.49 7.25 10.82
CA LYS A 228 -4.94 7.80 9.52
C LYS A 228 -3.78 7.96 8.54
N VAL A 229 -2.96 6.94 8.50
CA VAL A 229 -1.82 6.86 7.58
C VAL A 229 -2.21 6.08 6.33
N PRO A 230 -1.51 6.26 5.22
CA PRO A 230 -1.73 5.45 4.04
C PRO A 230 -1.47 3.95 4.29
N LEU A 231 -2.30 3.11 3.66
CA LEU A 231 -1.91 1.76 3.26
C LEU A 231 -1.43 1.87 1.81
N VAL A 232 -0.16 1.59 1.58
CA VAL A 232 0.46 1.70 0.26
C VAL A 232 0.30 0.38 -0.46
N ASP A 233 -0.51 0.34 -1.50
CA ASP A 233 -0.56 -0.80 -2.41
C ASP A 233 0.64 -0.72 -3.37
N PHE A 234 1.53 -1.71 -3.30
CA PHE A 234 2.74 -1.74 -4.11
C PHE A 234 2.82 -3.00 -5.00
N GLY A 235 1.71 -3.69 -5.20
CA GLY A 235 1.67 -4.94 -5.95
C GLY A 235 1.52 -4.79 -7.45
N ASP A 236 1.61 -5.95 -8.10
CA ASP A 236 1.37 -6.13 -9.53
C ASP A 236 -0.10 -6.51 -9.79
N MET A 237 -0.83 -5.61 -10.41
CA MET A 237 -2.26 -5.78 -10.71
C MET A 237 -2.54 -6.43 -12.07
N ARG A 238 -1.64 -7.25 -12.61
CA ARG A 238 -1.83 -7.99 -13.86
C ARG A 238 -3.10 -8.82 -13.88
N ASP A 239 -3.62 -9.07 -15.09
CA ASP A 239 -4.69 -10.05 -15.26
C ASP A 239 -4.10 -11.47 -15.13
N GLY A 240 -4.43 -12.15 -14.03
CA GLY A 240 -3.99 -13.51 -13.72
C GLY A 240 -4.95 -14.58 -14.21
N ALA A 241 -4.50 -15.82 -14.18
CA ALA A 241 -5.36 -16.99 -14.34
C ALA A 241 -6.33 -17.12 -13.15
N PRO A 242 -7.47 -17.82 -13.30
CA PRO A 242 -8.32 -18.13 -12.16
C PRO A 242 -7.53 -18.84 -11.06
N LEU A 243 -7.65 -18.36 -9.85
CA LEU A 243 -6.99 -18.90 -8.67
C LEU A 243 -7.83 -20.01 -8.03
N VAL A 244 -7.15 -20.86 -7.30
CA VAL A 244 -7.78 -21.92 -6.50
C VAL A 244 -7.22 -21.78 -5.09
N ASP A 245 -8.13 -21.65 -4.14
CA ASP A 245 -7.79 -21.59 -2.73
C ASP A 245 -7.08 -22.90 -2.30
N PRO A 246 -5.87 -22.84 -1.76
CA PRO A 246 -5.07 -24.02 -1.47
C PRO A 246 -5.61 -24.86 -0.30
N ASP A 247 -6.40 -24.28 0.60
CA ASP A 247 -6.98 -24.99 1.74
C ASP A 247 -8.27 -25.73 1.39
N THR A 248 -9.08 -25.12 0.53
CA THR A 248 -10.42 -25.65 0.19
C THR A 248 -10.47 -26.33 -1.18
N GLY A 249 -9.53 -26.05 -2.06
CA GLY A 249 -9.53 -26.50 -3.45
C GLY A 249 -10.64 -25.85 -4.30
N LEU A 250 -11.29 -24.80 -3.81
CA LEU A 250 -12.35 -24.09 -4.52
C LEU A 250 -11.78 -22.95 -5.34
N ALA A 251 -12.45 -22.66 -6.48
CA ALA A 251 -12.08 -21.50 -7.28
C ALA A 251 -12.34 -20.20 -6.50
N GLU A 252 -11.36 -19.34 -6.48
CA GLU A 252 -11.49 -18.00 -5.92
C GLU A 252 -12.13 -17.03 -6.92
N ARG A 253 -12.71 -15.95 -6.39
CA ARG A 253 -13.27 -14.91 -7.23
C ARG A 253 -12.15 -14.14 -7.92
N THR A 254 -12.21 -14.10 -9.24
CA THR A 254 -11.26 -13.34 -10.05
C THR A 254 -11.37 -11.84 -9.80
N TRP A 255 -10.27 -11.15 -9.94
CA TRP A 255 -10.18 -9.71 -9.79
C TRP A 255 -10.91 -8.98 -10.93
N THR A 256 -11.67 -7.95 -10.56
CA THR A 256 -12.21 -6.95 -11.48
C THR A 256 -11.42 -5.64 -11.36
N ASP A 257 -11.57 -4.74 -12.33
CA ASP A 257 -10.98 -3.39 -12.22
C ASP A 257 -11.53 -2.61 -11.02
N ALA A 258 -12.77 -2.90 -10.59
CA ALA A 258 -13.34 -2.30 -9.38
C ALA A 258 -12.66 -2.81 -8.10
N ASP A 259 -12.24 -4.07 -8.06
CA ASP A 259 -11.51 -4.62 -6.92
C ASP A 259 -10.10 -4.03 -6.83
N ARG A 260 -9.40 -3.96 -7.96
CA ARG A 260 -8.08 -3.32 -8.07
C ARG A 260 -8.12 -1.86 -7.60
N TYR A 261 -9.12 -1.12 -8.11
CA TYR A 261 -9.31 0.27 -7.69
C TYR A 261 -9.64 0.41 -6.22
N TYR A 262 -10.45 -0.52 -5.68
CA TYR A 262 -10.78 -0.53 -4.26
C TYR A 262 -9.54 -0.69 -3.39
N VAL A 263 -8.74 -1.70 -3.66
CA VAL A 263 -7.54 -2.03 -2.89
C VAL A 263 -6.48 -0.93 -3.03
N ALA A 264 -6.24 -0.45 -4.24
CA ALA A 264 -5.18 0.51 -4.49
C ALA A 264 -5.51 1.96 -4.09
N TRP A 265 -6.81 2.31 -3.93
CA TRP A 265 -7.16 3.72 -3.76
C TRP A 265 -8.45 4.01 -3.01
N GLN A 266 -9.52 3.25 -3.25
CA GLN A 266 -10.85 3.64 -2.80
C GLN A 266 -11.08 3.38 -1.32
N ALA A 267 -10.43 2.39 -0.74
CA ALA A 267 -10.60 2.00 0.65
C ALA A 267 -9.87 3.01 1.56
N LYS A 268 -10.56 4.04 1.99
CA LYS A 268 -10.18 5.05 3.00
C LYS A 268 -8.92 5.90 2.70
N TYR A 269 -7.71 5.44 3.08
CA TYR A 269 -6.45 6.20 2.96
C TYR A 269 -5.45 5.54 2.02
N ASP A 270 -5.87 4.56 1.25
CA ASP A 270 -4.99 3.79 0.39
C ASP A 270 -4.36 4.65 -0.70
N VAL A 271 -3.14 4.30 -1.09
CA VAL A 271 -2.41 4.97 -2.16
C VAL A 271 -1.65 3.95 -2.99
N ALA A 272 -1.67 4.11 -4.31
CA ALA A 272 -0.98 3.23 -5.23
C ALA A 272 0.49 3.62 -5.42
N LEU A 273 1.37 2.65 -5.30
CA LEU A 273 2.79 2.69 -5.68
C LEU A 273 3.06 1.52 -6.64
N PRO A 274 2.45 1.51 -7.83
CA PRO A 274 2.36 0.34 -8.69
C PRO A 274 3.72 -0.24 -9.03
N GLU A 275 3.82 -1.55 -9.03
CA GLU A 275 4.85 -2.29 -9.73
C GLU A 275 4.66 -2.17 -11.22
N ILE A 276 5.70 -1.73 -11.90
CA ILE A 276 5.70 -1.58 -13.37
C ILE A 276 7.01 -2.17 -13.89
N TYR A 277 7.02 -3.45 -14.08
CA TYR A 277 8.18 -4.19 -14.57
C TYR A 277 8.25 -4.18 -16.10
N ASP A 278 7.09 -4.22 -16.74
CA ASP A 278 7.00 -4.32 -18.20
C ASP A 278 5.80 -3.57 -18.79
N GLN A 279 5.57 -3.77 -20.07
CA GLN A 279 4.48 -3.12 -20.81
C GLN A 279 3.10 -3.60 -20.36
N PHE A 280 2.97 -4.83 -19.83
CA PHE A 280 1.67 -5.35 -19.39
C PHE A 280 1.23 -4.65 -18.11
N ASP A 281 2.12 -4.48 -17.14
CA ASP A 281 1.84 -3.77 -15.89
C ASP A 281 1.43 -2.33 -16.19
N LEU A 282 2.21 -1.66 -17.05
CA LEU A 282 1.90 -0.31 -17.49
C LEU A 282 0.51 -0.20 -18.11
N GLN A 283 0.10 -1.17 -18.94
CA GLN A 283 -1.21 -1.17 -19.58
C GLN A 283 -2.34 -1.35 -18.57
N VAL A 284 -2.18 -2.25 -17.60
CA VAL A 284 -3.19 -2.48 -16.56
C VAL A 284 -3.40 -1.23 -15.72
N TRP A 285 -2.31 -0.65 -15.20
CA TRP A 285 -2.40 0.56 -14.38
C TRP A 285 -2.92 1.78 -15.17
N THR A 286 -2.54 1.89 -16.44
CA THR A 286 -3.07 2.94 -17.32
C THR A 286 -4.57 2.76 -17.58
N ARG A 287 -5.03 1.52 -17.87
CA ARG A 287 -6.44 1.20 -18.06
C ARG A 287 -7.24 1.50 -16.78
N LEU A 288 -6.69 1.13 -15.64
CA LEU A 288 -7.33 1.36 -14.34
C LEU A 288 -7.51 2.87 -14.08
N GLN A 289 -6.48 3.67 -14.31
CA GLN A 289 -6.54 5.11 -14.14
C GLN A 289 -7.50 5.79 -15.15
N GLN A 290 -7.59 5.27 -16.37
CA GLN A 290 -8.57 5.75 -17.35
C GLN A 290 -10.01 5.44 -16.93
N SER A 291 -10.25 4.28 -16.34
CA SER A 291 -11.56 3.86 -15.82
C SER A 291 -11.92 4.62 -14.53
N TYR A 292 -10.93 4.97 -13.73
CA TYR A 292 -11.06 5.64 -12.45
C TYR A 292 -10.13 6.87 -12.36
N PRO A 293 -10.55 8.00 -12.94
CA PRO A 293 -9.67 9.18 -13.07
C PRO A 293 -9.21 9.78 -11.72
N ASN A 294 -9.86 9.42 -10.62
CA ASN A 294 -9.45 9.83 -9.27
C ASN A 294 -8.27 9.02 -8.72
N LEU A 295 -7.95 7.87 -9.32
CA LEU A 295 -6.77 7.10 -8.96
C LEU A 295 -5.52 7.95 -9.20
N ASN A 296 -4.76 8.18 -8.13
CA ASN A 296 -3.48 8.87 -8.20
C ASN A 296 -2.39 7.96 -7.64
N PHE A 297 -1.25 7.99 -8.30
CA PHE A 297 -0.09 7.21 -7.91
C PHE A 297 0.81 8.02 -6.99
N LEU A 298 1.35 7.35 -5.98
CA LEU A 298 2.38 7.92 -5.11
C LEU A 298 3.72 8.01 -5.85
N GLY A 299 3.96 7.05 -6.72
CA GLY A 299 5.15 6.89 -7.51
C GLY A 299 5.05 5.66 -8.39
N ILE A 300 6.19 5.04 -8.66
CA ILE A 300 6.29 3.72 -9.30
C ILE A 300 7.27 2.84 -8.52
N MET A 301 7.12 1.54 -8.62
CA MET A 301 8.10 0.56 -8.18
C MET A 301 8.57 -0.32 -9.34
N THR A 302 9.83 -0.73 -9.29
CA THR A 302 10.42 -1.68 -10.24
C THR A 302 11.34 -2.64 -9.49
N GLU A 303 11.50 -3.86 -9.99
CA GLU A 303 12.56 -4.76 -9.52
C GLU A 303 13.93 -4.43 -10.09
N ALA A 304 13.97 -3.63 -11.14
CA ALA A 304 15.18 -3.47 -11.90
C ALA A 304 16.26 -2.78 -11.07
N CYS A 305 17.26 -3.54 -10.75
CA CYS A 305 18.59 -3.02 -10.68
C CYS A 305 18.93 -2.39 -12.02
N SER A 306 18.86 -1.08 -12.13
CA SER A 306 19.16 -0.39 -13.37
C SER A 306 20.51 -0.83 -13.93
N PRO A 307 20.60 -1.43 -15.14
CA PRO A 307 21.88 -1.57 -15.84
C PRO A 307 22.37 -0.16 -16.16
N GLY A 308 23.29 0.35 -15.38
CA GLY A 308 23.80 1.71 -15.49
C GLY A 308 23.16 2.71 -14.52
N GLY A 309 22.22 2.31 -13.70
CA GLY A 309 21.81 3.09 -12.54
C GLY A 309 22.97 3.19 -11.57
N THR A 310 23.44 4.40 -11.34
CA THR A 310 24.46 4.75 -10.34
C THR A 310 23.90 4.61 -8.92
N LEU A 311 23.33 3.44 -8.58
CA LEU A 311 23.33 3.03 -7.19
C LEU A 311 24.81 2.87 -6.84
N PRO A 312 25.27 3.47 -5.74
CA PRO A 312 26.64 3.25 -5.31
C PRO A 312 26.79 1.74 -5.04
N THR A 313 27.30 1.03 -6.02
CA THR A 313 27.51 -0.43 -6.06
C THR A 313 28.64 -0.89 -5.14
N THR A 314 28.93 -0.10 -4.12
CA THR A 314 29.94 -0.47 -3.12
C THR A 314 29.42 -1.41 -2.06
N ASP A 315 28.10 -1.67 -2.01
CA ASP A 315 27.57 -2.75 -1.17
C ASP A 315 27.48 -4.04 -1.99
N PRO A 316 28.34 -5.06 -1.72
CA PRO A 316 28.31 -6.32 -2.43
C PRO A 316 27.00 -7.11 -2.25
N ARG A 317 26.15 -6.71 -1.29
CA ARG A 317 24.84 -7.31 -1.06
C ARG A 317 23.76 -6.72 -1.98
N VAL A 318 24.02 -5.58 -2.59
CA VAL A 318 23.15 -4.92 -3.58
C VAL A 318 23.65 -5.23 -4.99
N SER A 319 24.43 -6.27 -5.18
CA SER A 319 24.77 -6.73 -6.53
C SER A 319 23.49 -7.27 -7.17
N CYS A 320 23.01 -6.56 -8.16
CA CYS A 320 22.08 -7.13 -9.13
C CYS A 320 22.78 -8.34 -9.75
N GLY A 321 22.57 -9.49 -9.13
CA GLY A 321 23.15 -10.73 -9.61
C GLY A 321 22.72 -10.95 -11.06
N SER A 322 23.53 -11.64 -11.81
CA SER A 322 23.27 -12.04 -13.20
C SER A 322 21.94 -12.81 -13.39
N ALA A 323 21.24 -13.18 -12.33
CA ALA A 323 19.94 -13.81 -12.37
C ALA A 323 18.80 -12.82 -12.72
N TYR A 324 18.94 -11.53 -12.43
CA TYR A 324 18.01 -10.48 -12.86
C TYR A 324 18.49 -9.82 -14.16
N ASN A 325 18.89 -10.64 -15.12
CA ASN A 325 19.28 -10.20 -16.46
C ASN A 325 18.05 -9.66 -17.23
N GLY A 326 17.67 -8.41 -16.95
CA GLY A 326 17.02 -7.60 -17.98
C GLY A 326 15.53 -7.88 -18.23
N TYR A 327 14.79 -8.47 -17.32
CA TYR A 327 13.34 -8.50 -17.42
C TYR A 327 12.79 -7.30 -16.63
N GLY A 328 12.54 -6.22 -17.35
CA GLY A 328 11.83 -5.10 -16.76
C GLY A 328 12.35 -3.73 -17.18
N PHE A 329 11.49 -2.74 -16.97
CA PHE A 329 11.87 -1.35 -17.15
C PHE A 329 12.81 -0.91 -16.01
N ASP A 330 13.86 -0.17 -16.34
CA ASP A 330 14.55 0.60 -15.30
C ASP A 330 13.60 1.68 -14.72
N PRO A 331 13.84 2.13 -13.48
CA PRO A 331 12.95 3.06 -12.81
C PRO A 331 12.65 4.35 -13.60
N SER A 332 13.62 4.88 -14.34
CA SER A 332 13.44 6.10 -15.12
C SER A 332 12.59 5.88 -16.36
N THR A 333 12.74 4.74 -17.00
CA THR A 333 11.90 4.31 -18.13
C THR A 333 10.46 4.08 -17.69
N ALA A 334 10.23 3.29 -16.61
CA ALA A 334 8.92 3.04 -16.06
C ALA A 334 8.20 4.34 -15.69
N LEU A 335 8.88 5.25 -14.99
CA LEU A 335 8.34 6.56 -14.63
C LEU A 335 7.97 7.40 -15.85
N SER A 336 8.84 7.42 -16.86
CA SER A 336 8.60 8.19 -18.09
C SER A 336 7.40 7.66 -18.85
N LEU A 337 7.29 6.34 -18.98
CA LEU A 337 6.17 5.68 -19.64
C LEU A 337 4.86 5.89 -18.88
N LEU A 338 4.87 5.76 -17.54
CA LEU A 338 3.68 6.03 -16.75
C LEU A 338 3.20 7.48 -16.95
N LYS A 339 4.11 8.46 -16.83
CA LYS A 339 3.79 9.89 -17.03
C LYS A 339 3.19 10.20 -18.41
N GLN A 340 3.59 9.48 -19.44
CA GLN A 340 3.06 9.66 -20.79
C GLN A 340 1.64 9.11 -20.95
N ASN A 341 1.27 8.13 -20.15
CA ASN A 341 0.02 7.38 -20.31
C ASN A 341 -1.08 7.74 -19.30
N ILE A 342 -0.75 8.38 -18.18
CA ILE A 342 -1.71 8.77 -17.15
C ILE A 342 -2.09 10.23 -17.25
N GLN A 343 -3.30 10.57 -16.77
CA GLN A 343 -3.81 11.95 -16.71
C GLN A 343 -3.58 12.61 -15.34
N GLN A 344 -2.71 12.05 -14.53
CA GLN A 344 -2.46 12.53 -13.18
C GLN A 344 -1.89 13.95 -13.19
N GLN A 345 -2.54 14.86 -12.45
CA GLN A 345 -2.07 16.24 -12.29
C GLN A 345 -1.11 16.40 -11.11
N ASN A 346 -1.19 15.51 -10.13
CA ASN A 346 -0.31 15.53 -8.97
C ASN A 346 1.06 14.96 -9.32
N PRO A 347 2.14 15.49 -8.72
CA PRO A 347 3.48 14.95 -8.98
C PRO A 347 3.57 13.51 -8.45
N LEU A 348 4.32 12.67 -9.16
CA LEU A 348 4.78 11.39 -8.64
C LEU A 348 5.92 11.65 -7.65
N TYR A 349 5.76 11.18 -6.40
CA TYR A 349 6.67 11.52 -5.32
C TYR A 349 7.90 10.61 -5.28
N TYR A 350 7.73 9.34 -5.63
CA TYR A 350 8.76 8.33 -5.44
C TYR A 350 9.01 7.53 -6.71
N VAL A 351 10.24 7.11 -6.85
CA VAL A 351 10.69 6.08 -7.80
C VAL A 351 11.39 5.05 -6.95
N THR A 352 10.75 3.93 -6.75
CA THR A 352 11.16 2.91 -5.80
C THR A 352 11.71 1.70 -6.55
N SER A 353 12.82 1.14 -6.09
CA SER A 353 13.30 -0.14 -6.58
C SER A 353 13.39 -1.13 -5.44
N MET A 354 13.05 -2.37 -5.70
CA MET A 354 13.16 -3.49 -4.79
C MET A 354 14.39 -4.32 -5.21
N PRO A 355 15.55 -4.11 -4.57
CA PRO A 355 16.72 -4.93 -4.83
C PRO A 355 16.56 -6.32 -4.19
N VAL A 356 17.56 -7.17 -4.41
CA VAL A 356 17.63 -8.53 -3.88
C VAL A 356 17.25 -8.62 -2.40
N PRO A 357 16.61 -9.69 -1.94
CA PRO A 357 16.20 -9.90 -0.55
C PRO A 357 17.34 -9.67 0.44
N PHE A 358 17.00 -9.04 1.57
CA PHE A 358 17.92 -8.70 2.66
C PHE A 358 17.78 -9.72 3.81
#